data_7c5e2e8fe7db7c8ae2ce638a78e80020
#
_entry.id   7c5e2e8fe7db7c8ae2ce638a78e80020
#
_cell.length_a   1.000
_cell.length_b   1.000
_cell.length_c   1.000
_cell.angle_alpha   90.00
_cell.angle_beta   90.00
_cell.angle_gamma   90.00
#
_symmetry.space_group_name_H-M   'P 1'
#
loop_
_entity.id
_entity.type
_entity.pdbx_description
1 polymer ?
#
loop_
_entity_poly.entity_id
_entity_poly.type
_entity_poly.pdbx_seq_one_letter_code
_entity_poly.pdbx_strand_id
1 'polypeptide(L)'
;SLGLLTINALTASNEVIIPLQAQYLALQGLTKLIEIINKIKTRLNKDLKLGGVFITQYDSRKILNRDVVETIQTHFKEDVFKTIVRDNIALAEAPTQGVDILRYNPKSKGAEDYLALCKEILKRSNHSKQSKHKN
;
A
#
# COMPACT_ATOMS: atom_id res chain seq x y z
N SER A 1 17.44 -2.29 -0.40
CA SER A 1 17.89 -3.68 -0.31
C SER A 1 16.98 -4.49 0.60
N LEU A 2 16.65 -5.69 0.18
CA LEU A 2 15.80 -6.60 0.95
C LEU A 2 16.68 -7.49 1.82
N GLY A 3 16.79 -7.12 3.09
CA GLY A 3 17.57 -7.85 4.08
C GLY A 3 16.82 -9.06 4.66
N LEU A 4 17.52 -9.79 5.54
CA LEU A 4 16.99 -10.98 6.21
C LEU A 4 15.71 -10.71 7.01
N LEU A 5 15.59 -9.54 7.66
CA LEU A 5 14.38 -9.15 8.40
C LEU A 5 13.16 -9.05 7.50
N THR A 6 13.32 -8.49 6.29
CA THR A 6 12.23 -8.41 5.29
C THR A 6 11.80 -9.81 4.85
N ILE A 7 12.74 -10.70 4.56
CA ILE A 7 12.46 -12.09 4.17
C ILE A 7 11.72 -12.81 5.31
N ASN A 8 12.16 -12.66 6.55
CA ASN A 8 11.50 -13.25 7.72
C ASN A 8 10.08 -12.71 7.90
N ALA A 9 9.89 -11.40 7.76
CA ALA A 9 8.58 -10.77 7.86
C ALA A 9 7.62 -11.30 6.77
N LEU A 10 8.05 -11.38 5.53
CA LEU A 10 7.25 -11.90 4.42
C LEU A 10 6.95 -13.41 4.57
N THR A 11 7.88 -14.18 5.11
CA THR A 11 7.68 -15.60 5.37
C THR A 11 6.60 -15.83 6.45
N ALA A 12 6.49 -14.93 7.42
CA ALA A 12 5.51 -14.99 8.50
C ALA A 12 4.18 -14.29 8.20
N SER A 13 4.06 -13.60 7.07
CA SER A 13 2.91 -12.77 6.74
C SER A 13 1.89 -13.50 5.87
N ASN A 14 0.65 -13.05 5.94
CA ASN A 14 -0.44 -13.54 5.07
C ASN A 14 -0.62 -12.65 3.84
N GLU A 15 -0.34 -11.36 3.98
CA GLU A 15 -0.60 -10.35 2.96
C GLU A 15 0.42 -9.23 3.00
N VAL A 16 0.79 -8.73 1.82
CA VAL A 16 1.70 -7.60 1.65
C VAL A 16 0.94 -6.44 1.02
N ILE A 17 1.00 -5.27 1.63
CA ILE A 17 0.48 -4.03 1.07
C ILE A 17 1.66 -3.06 0.91
N ILE A 18 1.80 -2.51 -0.29
CA ILE A 18 2.97 -1.71 -0.68
C ILE A 18 2.58 -0.23 -0.82
N PRO A 19 3.09 0.67 0.03
CA PRO A 19 2.96 2.10 -0.18
C PRO A 19 3.95 2.60 -1.24
N LEU A 20 3.49 3.44 -2.15
CA LEU A 20 4.32 4.12 -3.15
C LEU A 20 4.18 5.63 -3.04
N GLN A 21 5.30 6.32 -2.92
CA GLN A 21 5.33 7.77 -2.92
C GLN A 21 5.09 8.33 -4.33
N ALA A 22 4.14 9.27 -4.47
CA ALA A 22 3.80 9.89 -5.74
C ALA A 22 4.94 10.73 -6.37
N GLN A 23 6.00 11.01 -5.62
CA GLN A 23 7.14 11.80 -6.09
C GLN A 23 8.20 10.97 -6.83
N TYR A 24 8.18 9.65 -6.65
CA TYR A 24 9.20 8.75 -7.21
C TYR A 24 8.56 7.67 -8.08
N LEU A 25 8.90 7.70 -9.36
CA LEU A 25 8.57 6.62 -10.27
C LEU A 25 9.61 5.49 -10.14
N ALA A 26 9.40 4.59 -9.21
CA ALA A 26 10.28 3.45 -8.95
C ALA A 26 9.70 2.15 -9.53
N LEU A 27 9.25 2.15 -10.78
CA LEU A 27 8.66 0.96 -11.42
C LEU A 27 9.59 -0.25 -11.38
N GLN A 28 10.87 -0.06 -11.65
CA GLN A 28 11.85 -1.15 -11.59
C GLN A 28 12.00 -1.72 -10.18
N GLY A 29 12.06 -0.86 -9.16
CA GLY A 29 12.12 -1.27 -7.77
C GLY A 29 10.87 -2.03 -7.33
N LEU A 30 9.70 -1.56 -7.75
CA LEU A 30 8.43 -2.21 -7.47
C LEU A 30 8.33 -3.58 -8.17
N THR A 31 8.73 -3.68 -9.42
CA THR A 31 8.77 -4.95 -10.16
C THR A 31 9.69 -5.96 -9.48
N LYS A 32 10.88 -5.55 -9.07
CA LYS A 32 11.81 -6.40 -8.32
C LYS A 32 11.23 -6.86 -6.98
N LEU A 33 10.56 -5.97 -6.26
CA LEU A 33 9.92 -6.32 -4.99
C LEU A 33 8.82 -7.37 -5.20
N ILE A 34 7.99 -7.22 -6.21
CA ILE A 34 6.95 -8.20 -6.56
C ILE A 34 7.55 -9.55 -6.95
N GLU A 35 8.63 -9.55 -7.72
CA GLU A 35 9.36 -10.79 -8.05
C GLU A 35 9.86 -11.53 -6.80
N ILE A 36 10.38 -10.78 -5.81
CA ILE A 36 10.84 -11.36 -4.55
C ILE A 36 9.66 -11.89 -3.73
N ILE A 37 8.56 -11.17 -3.65
CA ILE A 37 7.33 -11.63 -3.01
C ILE A 37 6.87 -12.96 -3.63
N ASN A 38 6.87 -13.06 -4.96
CA ASN A 38 6.50 -14.28 -5.67
C ASN A 38 7.46 -15.45 -5.40
N LYS A 39 8.76 -15.19 -5.30
CA LYS A 39 9.75 -16.21 -4.92
C LYS A 39 9.52 -16.72 -3.50
N ILE A 40 9.27 -15.82 -2.55
CA ILE A 40 8.96 -16.19 -1.16
C ILE A 40 7.67 -16.97 -1.09
N LYS A 41 6.63 -16.54 -1.81
CA LYS A 41 5.37 -17.25 -1.91
C LYS A 41 5.56 -18.68 -2.41
N THR A 42 6.37 -18.88 -3.43
CA THR A 42 6.60 -20.19 -4.03
C THR A 42 7.44 -21.11 -3.15
N ARG A 43 8.46 -20.57 -2.46
CA ARG A 43 9.48 -21.36 -1.78
C ARG A 43 9.29 -21.48 -0.27
N LEU A 44 8.78 -20.45 0.39
CA LEU A 44 8.77 -20.31 1.84
C LEU A 44 7.37 -20.15 2.45
N ASN A 45 6.43 -19.51 1.74
CA ASN A 45 5.12 -19.18 2.28
C ASN A 45 4.06 -19.16 1.18
N LYS A 46 3.41 -20.29 0.95
CA LYS A 46 2.39 -20.47 -0.11
C LYS A 46 1.16 -19.59 0.08
N ASP A 47 0.87 -19.17 1.31
CA ASP A 47 -0.32 -18.37 1.65
C ASP A 47 -0.09 -16.88 1.49
N LEU A 48 1.16 -16.45 1.28
CA LEU A 48 1.50 -15.05 1.06
C LEU A 48 0.85 -14.55 -0.23
N LYS A 49 0.18 -13.40 -0.16
CA LYS A 49 -0.40 -12.73 -1.32
C LYS A 49 -0.09 -11.24 -1.33
N LEU A 50 -0.07 -10.66 -2.53
CA LEU A 50 -0.06 -9.22 -2.71
C LEU A 50 -1.48 -8.70 -2.46
N GLY A 51 -1.68 -7.93 -1.39
CA GLY A 51 -2.95 -7.30 -1.06
C GLY A 51 -3.25 -6.08 -1.91
N GLY A 52 -2.20 -5.41 -2.34
CA GLY A 52 -2.29 -4.27 -3.24
C GLY A 52 -1.20 -3.23 -3.05
N VAL A 53 -1.24 -2.25 -3.90
CA VAL A 53 -0.35 -1.09 -3.91
C VAL A 53 -1.19 0.16 -3.70
N PHE A 54 -0.80 1.06 -2.81
CA PHE A 54 -1.47 2.35 -2.66
C PHE A 54 -0.49 3.52 -2.80
N ILE A 55 -1.00 4.63 -3.30
CA ILE A 55 -0.21 5.83 -3.55
C ILE A 55 -0.33 6.75 -2.34
N THR A 56 0.80 7.25 -1.88
CA THR A 56 0.90 8.17 -0.76
C THR A 56 1.68 9.43 -1.13
N GLN A 57 1.63 10.46 -0.28
CA GLN A 57 2.26 11.77 -0.48
C GLN A 57 1.85 12.41 -1.82
N TYR A 58 0.57 12.27 -2.17
CA TYR A 58 0.03 12.78 -3.42
C TYR A 58 -0.39 14.23 -3.32
N ASP A 59 0.09 15.04 -4.28
CA ASP A 59 -0.33 16.43 -4.46
C ASP A 59 -0.87 16.60 -5.89
N SER A 60 -2.17 16.81 -6.00
CA SER A 60 -2.87 16.95 -7.29
C SER A 60 -2.43 18.16 -8.12
N ARG A 61 -1.78 19.14 -7.51
CA ARG A 61 -1.25 20.32 -8.20
C ARG A 61 0.03 20.02 -8.98
N LYS A 62 0.73 18.94 -8.62
CA LYS A 62 1.97 18.52 -9.28
C LYS A 62 1.67 17.60 -10.45
N ILE A 63 2.06 18.00 -11.68
CA ILE A 63 1.88 17.21 -12.90
C ILE A 63 2.57 15.85 -12.75
N LEU A 64 3.80 15.84 -12.24
CA LEU A 64 4.57 14.62 -12.05
C LEU A 64 3.82 13.61 -11.15
N ASN A 65 3.12 14.06 -10.10
CA ASN A 65 2.34 13.17 -9.25
C ASN A 65 1.18 12.51 -10.02
N ARG A 66 0.51 13.27 -10.89
CA ARG A 66 -0.58 12.73 -11.73
C ARG A 66 -0.06 11.70 -12.72
N ASP A 67 1.07 11.97 -13.36
CA ASP A 67 1.70 11.06 -14.32
C ASP A 67 2.14 9.75 -13.64
N VAL A 68 2.69 9.83 -12.42
CA VAL A 68 3.05 8.65 -11.63
C VAL A 68 1.82 7.81 -11.30
N VAL A 69 0.73 8.43 -10.87
CA VAL A 69 -0.54 7.73 -10.57
C VAL A 69 -1.05 6.99 -11.80
N GLU A 70 -1.13 7.67 -12.95
CA GLU A 70 -1.60 7.08 -14.21
C GLU A 70 -0.74 5.89 -14.62
N THR A 71 0.59 6.03 -14.53
CA THR A 71 1.53 4.96 -14.86
C THR A 71 1.34 3.75 -13.96
N ILE A 72 1.23 3.94 -12.65
CA ILE A 72 1.03 2.87 -11.67
C ILE A 72 -0.32 2.17 -11.90
N GLN A 73 -1.39 2.93 -12.11
CA GLN A 73 -2.71 2.37 -12.40
C GLN A 73 -2.74 1.56 -13.69
N THR A 74 -2.04 2.02 -14.71
CA THR A 74 -1.95 1.30 -15.99
C THR A 74 -1.19 -0.01 -15.86
N HIS A 75 -0.09 -0.05 -15.09
CA HIS A 75 0.74 -1.25 -14.92
C HIS A 75 0.15 -2.28 -13.97
N PHE A 76 -0.42 -1.84 -12.85
CA PHE A 76 -0.85 -2.71 -11.76
C PHE A 76 -2.37 -2.85 -11.66
N LYS A 77 -3.13 -2.09 -12.43
CA LYS A 77 -4.59 -2.22 -12.62
C LYS A 77 -5.34 -2.45 -11.29
N GLU A 78 -5.92 -3.62 -11.14
CA GLU A 78 -6.73 -3.98 -9.97
C GLU A 78 -5.93 -4.14 -8.68
N ASP A 79 -4.61 -4.33 -8.76
CA ASP A 79 -3.73 -4.39 -7.60
C ASP A 79 -3.51 -3.02 -6.96
N VAL A 80 -3.90 -1.93 -7.63
CA VAL A 80 -3.82 -0.58 -7.06
C VAL A 80 -5.09 -0.25 -6.29
N PHE A 81 -4.94 0.18 -5.05
CA PHE A 81 -6.07 0.71 -4.28
C PHE A 81 -6.62 1.98 -4.91
N LYS A 82 -7.93 2.14 -4.90
CA LYS A 82 -8.61 3.36 -5.38
C LYS A 82 -8.32 4.56 -4.48
N THR A 83 -8.17 4.30 -3.19
CA THR A 83 -7.83 5.33 -2.21
C THR A 83 -6.39 5.78 -2.40
N ILE A 84 -6.21 7.10 -2.49
CA ILE A 84 -4.90 7.76 -2.57
C ILE A 84 -4.71 8.58 -1.29
N VAL A 85 -3.56 8.42 -0.64
CA VAL A 85 -3.21 9.21 0.55
C VAL A 85 -2.55 10.51 0.12
N ARG A 86 -3.23 11.61 0.37
CA ARG A 86 -2.75 12.96 0.02
C ARG A 86 -1.59 13.37 0.90
N ASP A 87 -0.71 14.19 0.35
CA ASP A 87 0.33 14.86 1.13
C ASP A 87 -0.35 15.76 2.17
N ASN A 88 -0.04 15.53 3.45
CA ASN A 88 -0.68 16.23 4.55
C ASN A 88 0.28 16.36 5.73
N ILE A 89 0.53 17.60 6.18
CA ILE A 89 1.51 17.88 7.22
C ILE A 89 1.18 17.20 8.56
N ALA A 90 -0.09 17.00 8.87
CA ALA A 90 -0.50 16.32 10.09
C ALA A 90 0.05 14.89 10.18
N LEU A 91 0.22 14.21 9.04
CA LEU A 91 0.83 12.87 8.98
C LEU A 91 2.33 12.89 9.35
N ALA A 92 3.02 13.98 9.06
CA ALA A 92 4.41 14.16 9.45
C ALA A 92 4.55 14.61 10.92
N GLU A 93 3.58 15.35 11.42
CA GLU A 93 3.59 15.87 12.80
C GLU A 93 3.19 14.82 13.83
N ALA A 94 2.21 13.97 13.55
CA ALA A 94 1.69 12.98 14.50
C ALA A 94 2.79 12.10 15.14
N PRO A 95 3.76 11.53 14.39
CA PRO A 95 4.85 10.76 14.97
C PRO A 95 5.73 11.55 15.95
N THR A 96 5.88 12.86 15.74
CA THR A 96 6.67 13.71 16.65
C THR A 96 6.03 13.83 18.03
N GLN A 97 4.71 13.62 18.11
CA GLN A 97 3.93 13.59 19.36
C GLN A 97 3.75 12.18 19.89
N GLY A 98 4.29 11.15 19.23
CA GLY A 98 4.16 9.77 19.64
C GLY A 98 2.73 9.23 19.57
N VAL A 99 1.87 9.80 18.71
CA VAL A 99 0.47 9.40 18.55
C VAL A 99 0.14 9.11 17.09
N ASP A 100 -0.89 8.31 16.85
CA ASP A 100 -1.41 8.08 15.52
C ASP A 100 -2.21 9.29 14.99
N ILE A 101 -2.44 9.31 13.69
CA ILE A 101 -3.12 10.44 13.03
C ILE A 101 -4.56 10.64 13.51
N LEU A 102 -5.26 9.56 13.89
CA LEU A 102 -6.65 9.63 14.31
C LEU A 102 -6.78 10.29 15.69
N ARG A 103 -5.78 10.11 16.56
CA ARG A 103 -5.68 10.78 17.86
C ARG A 103 -5.12 12.18 17.72
N TYR A 104 -4.12 12.37 16.85
CA TYR A 104 -3.48 13.67 16.64
C TYR A 104 -4.42 14.68 16.03
N ASN A 105 -5.01 14.36 14.87
CA ASN A 105 -5.96 15.22 14.17
C ASN A 105 -6.97 14.38 13.37
N PRO A 106 -8.08 13.96 14.01
CA PRO A 106 -9.09 13.10 13.37
C PRO A 106 -9.81 13.76 12.20
N LYS A 107 -9.77 15.09 12.11
CA LYS A 107 -10.39 15.87 11.01
C LYS A 107 -9.42 16.19 9.88
N SER A 108 -8.16 15.77 9.97
CA SER A 108 -7.18 16.00 8.92
C SER A 108 -7.49 15.17 7.66
N LYS A 109 -7.03 15.67 6.52
CA LYS A 109 -7.08 14.92 5.26
C LYS A 109 -6.34 13.59 5.35
N GLY A 110 -5.23 13.55 6.11
CA GLY A 110 -4.50 12.33 6.37
C GLY A 110 -5.31 11.29 7.11
N ALA A 111 -6.03 11.66 8.18
CA ALA A 111 -6.92 10.77 8.91
C ALA A 111 -8.06 10.25 8.02
N GLU A 112 -8.68 11.13 7.24
CA GLU A 112 -9.74 10.77 6.28
C GLU A 112 -9.26 9.73 5.27
N ASP A 113 -8.09 9.96 4.66
CA ASP A 113 -7.54 9.09 3.63
C ASP A 113 -7.14 7.71 4.18
N TYR A 114 -6.50 7.66 5.35
CA TYR A 114 -6.15 6.39 5.98
C TYR A 114 -7.37 5.60 6.45
N LEU A 115 -8.43 6.26 6.92
CA LEU A 115 -9.69 5.57 7.23
C LEU A 115 -10.34 4.99 5.96
N ALA A 116 -10.34 5.76 4.86
CA ALA A 116 -10.84 5.27 3.57
C ALA A 116 -10.03 4.07 3.06
N LEU A 117 -8.70 4.12 3.19
CA LEU A 117 -7.81 3.01 2.83
C LEU A 117 -8.11 1.76 3.66
N CYS A 118 -8.27 1.90 4.98
CA CYS A 118 -8.65 0.79 5.85
C CYS A 118 -9.97 0.14 5.44
N LYS A 119 -10.98 0.93 5.11
CA LYS A 119 -12.27 0.42 4.63
C LYS A 119 -12.12 -0.35 3.32
N GLU A 120 -11.30 0.15 2.40
CA GLU A 120 -11.05 -0.53 1.12
C GLU A 120 -10.31 -1.84 1.32
N ILE A 121 -9.30 -1.89 2.19
CA ILE A 121 -8.57 -3.11 2.54
C ILE A 121 -9.52 -4.17 3.11
N LEU A 122 -10.36 -3.80 4.07
CA LEU A 122 -11.33 -4.71 4.68
C LEU A 122 -12.34 -5.24 3.67
N LYS A 123 -12.82 -4.39 2.76
CA LYS A 123 -13.75 -4.78 1.70
C LYS A 123 -13.11 -5.79 0.74
N ARG A 124 -11.87 -5.59 0.33
CA ARG A 124 -11.11 -6.53 -0.52
C ARG A 124 -10.90 -7.88 0.18
N SER A 125 -10.52 -7.86 1.45
CA SER A 125 -10.35 -9.08 2.26
C SER A 125 -11.63 -9.92 2.35
N ASN A 126 -12.79 -9.28 2.52
CA ASN A 126 -14.08 -9.97 2.62
C ASN A 126 -14.48 -10.62 1.30
N HIS A 127 -14.27 -9.97 0.16
CA HIS A 127 -14.53 -10.54 -1.17
C HIS A 127 -13.67 -11.77 -1.45
N SER A 128 -12.40 -11.77 -1.05
CA SER A 128 -11.50 -12.91 -1.24
C SER A 128 -11.87 -14.12 -0.39
N LYS A 129 -12.50 -13.92 0.77
CA LYS A 129 -13.02 -15.00 1.62
C LYS A 129 -14.28 -15.65 1.03
N GLN A 130 -15.17 -14.84 0.45
CA GLN A 130 -16.41 -15.34 -0.16
C GLN A 130 -16.17 -16.15 -1.43
N SER A 131 -15.16 -15.80 -2.23
CA SER A 131 -14.80 -16.57 -3.44
C SER A 131 -14.20 -17.94 -3.12
N LYS A 132 -13.52 -18.09 -1.97
CA LYS A 132 -12.96 -19.38 -1.51
C LYS A 132 -14.00 -20.36 -0.94
N HIS A 133 -15.18 -19.89 -0.57
CA HIS A 133 -16.25 -20.72 -0.04
C HIS A 133 -17.25 -21.19 -1.10
N LYS A 134 -17.08 -20.75 -2.36
CA LYS A 134 -17.94 -21.13 -3.49
C LYS A 134 -17.31 -22.16 -4.44
N ASN A 135 -16.10 -22.59 -4.16
CA ASN A 135 -15.40 -23.70 -4.83
C ASN A 135 -15.18 -24.84 -3.83
#